data_22fbece22e10354929e6766c5860d469
#
_entry.id   22fbece22e10354929e6766c5860d469
#
_cell.length_a   1.000
_cell.length_b   1.000
_cell.length_c   1.000
_cell.angle_alpha   90.00
_cell.angle_beta   90.00
_cell.angle_gamma   90.00
#
_symmetry.space_group_name_H-M   'P 1'
#
loop_
_entity.id
_entity.type
_entity.pdbx_description
1 polymer ?
#
loop_
_entity_poly.entity_id
_entity_poly.type
_entity_poly.pdbx_seq_one_letter_code
_entity_poly.pdbx_strand_id
1 'polypeptide(L)'
;MSEFKILIVEDEVLIAEDIQMTLEELGYEVCAISHDSEKASQALYTHHPDLVLLDITIKGQKDGIELAQVINEHHHVPFIYLTSHSDRGTLERAKQTRPRGYIVKPFRDKDLISSIEIALYNHSEDLKKRNLDKSVVDSAATAPLSELEYHVFIDLVDGLNNRQIAEKRFKSVNTIKTYIKRIFDKLQVHDRVSAVRKVVFQ
;
A
#
# COMPACT_ATOMS: atom_id res chain seq x y z
N MET A 1 13.18 6.21 -9.08
CA MET A 1 11.73 6.12 -9.15
C MET A 1 11.27 5.33 -7.96
N SER A 2 10.41 5.89 -7.15
CA SER A 2 9.74 5.17 -6.07
C SER A 2 8.92 4.05 -6.69
N GLU A 3 8.88 2.91 -6.01
CA GLU A 3 8.16 1.72 -6.49
C GLU A 3 6.91 1.49 -5.68
N PHE A 4 6.62 2.39 -4.72
CA PHE A 4 5.37 2.37 -3.98
C PHE A 4 4.31 3.17 -4.72
N LYS A 5 3.19 2.50 -4.99
CA LYS A 5 2.01 3.07 -5.62
C LYS A 5 1.06 3.59 -4.58
N ILE A 6 0.72 4.85 -4.66
CA ILE A 6 -0.23 5.50 -3.75
C ILE A 6 -1.51 5.84 -4.51
N LEU A 7 -2.64 5.41 -3.98
CA LEU A 7 -3.96 5.84 -4.42
C LEU A 7 -4.40 7.00 -3.55
N ILE A 8 -4.81 8.11 -4.17
CA ILE A 8 -5.41 9.26 -3.48
C ILE A 8 -6.93 9.18 -3.68
N VAL A 9 -7.67 9.24 -2.57
CA VAL A 9 -9.14 9.29 -2.57
C VAL A 9 -9.56 10.57 -1.86
N GLU A 10 -9.90 11.59 -2.65
CA GLU A 10 -10.14 12.95 -2.20
C GLU A 10 -11.13 13.63 -3.17
N ASP A 11 -12.25 14.16 -2.68
CA ASP A 11 -13.28 14.75 -3.54
C ASP A 11 -12.99 16.21 -3.91
N GLU A 12 -12.11 16.90 -3.18
CA GLU A 12 -11.62 18.22 -3.51
C GLU A 12 -10.43 18.16 -4.46
N VAL A 13 -10.66 18.49 -5.73
CA VAL A 13 -9.67 18.37 -6.82
C VAL A 13 -8.36 19.09 -6.50
N LEU A 14 -8.41 20.31 -5.98
CA LEU A 14 -7.22 21.10 -5.67
C LEU A 14 -6.36 20.46 -4.56
N ILE A 15 -7.00 19.86 -3.55
CA ILE A 15 -6.29 19.15 -2.48
C ILE A 15 -5.65 17.87 -3.03
N ALA A 16 -6.36 17.14 -3.87
CA ALA A 16 -5.84 15.92 -4.49
C ALA A 16 -4.62 16.20 -5.39
N GLU A 17 -4.67 17.27 -6.18
CA GLU A 17 -3.55 17.71 -7.04
C GLU A 17 -2.33 18.16 -6.22
N ASP A 18 -2.53 18.90 -5.13
CA ASP A 18 -1.46 19.34 -4.23
C ASP A 18 -0.76 18.13 -3.58
N ILE A 19 -1.55 17.17 -3.09
CA ILE A 19 -1.01 15.90 -2.57
C ILE A 19 -0.22 15.16 -3.65
N GLN A 20 -0.75 15.05 -4.87
CA GLN A 20 -0.07 14.39 -5.97
C GLN A 20 1.29 15.03 -6.24
N MET A 21 1.33 16.35 -6.40
CA MET A 21 2.58 17.08 -6.66
C MET A 21 3.62 16.82 -5.57
N THR A 22 3.22 16.93 -4.31
CA THR A 22 4.10 16.65 -3.16
C THR A 22 4.65 15.21 -3.20
N LEU A 23 3.81 14.22 -3.49
CA LEU A 23 4.23 12.83 -3.52
C LEU A 23 5.18 12.52 -4.69
N GLU A 24 4.91 13.07 -5.87
CA GLU A 24 5.73 12.89 -7.07
C GLU A 24 7.10 13.56 -6.93
N GLU A 25 7.18 14.75 -6.33
CA GLU A 25 8.45 15.43 -6.01
C GLU A 25 9.34 14.57 -5.09
N LEU A 26 8.73 13.81 -4.19
CA LEU A 26 9.40 12.90 -3.28
C LEU A 26 9.72 11.53 -3.90
N GLY A 27 9.30 11.33 -5.14
CA GLY A 27 9.55 10.13 -5.90
C GLY A 27 8.58 8.98 -5.63
N TYR A 28 7.41 9.20 -5.03
CA TYR A 28 6.32 8.23 -4.97
C TYR A 28 5.56 8.18 -6.31
N GLU A 29 4.99 7.03 -6.65
CA GLU A 29 4.11 6.88 -7.79
C GLU A 29 2.65 7.08 -7.35
N VAL A 30 1.99 8.15 -7.81
CA VAL A 30 0.54 8.27 -7.66
C VAL A 30 -0.13 7.48 -8.77
N CYS A 31 -0.61 6.29 -8.45
CA CYS A 31 -1.17 5.37 -9.45
C CYS A 31 -2.58 5.78 -9.92
N ALA A 32 -3.33 6.49 -9.09
CA ALA A 32 -4.61 7.08 -9.45
C ALA A 32 -5.06 8.13 -8.42
N ILE A 33 -5.93 9.04 -8.87
CA ILE A 33 -6.73 9.94 -8.03
C ILE A 33 -8.19 9.58 -8.26
N SER A 34 -8.94 9.44 -7.18
CA SER A 34 -10.38 9.15 -7.21
C SER A 34 -11.14 10.16 -6.39
N HIS A 35 -12.20 10.72 -6.95
CA HIS A 35 -13.00 11.77 -6.32
C HIS A 35 -14.34 11.25 -5.76
N ASP A 36 -14.56 9.93 -5.85
CA ASP A 36 -15.76 9.26 -5.35
C ASP A 36 -15.43 7.79 -4.99
N SER A 37 -16.31 7.18 -4.19
CA SER A 37 -16.13 5.82 -3.68
C SER A 37 -16.16 4.73 -4.77
N GLU A 38 -16.89 4.96 -5.86
CA GLU A 38 -17.03 4.00 -6.96
C GLU A 38 -15.72 3.90 -7.75
N LYS A 39 -15.17 5.07 -8.15
CA LYS A 39 -13.88 5.14 -8.86
C LYS A 39 -12.75 4.65 -7.97
N ALA A 40 -12.77 4.99 -6.67
CA ALA A 40 -11.80 4.48 -5.71
C ALA A 40 -11.82 2.96 -5.62
N SER A 41 -13.02 2.35 -5.54
CA SER A 41 -13.17 0.90 -5.55
C SER A 41 -12.62 0.28 -6.84
N GLN A 42 -12.89 0.88 -8.00
CA GLN A 42 -12.34 0.41 -9.28
C GLN A 42 -10.81 0.55 -9.32
N ALA A 43 -10.28 1.70 -8.84
CA ALA A 43 -8.84 1.96 -8.81
C ALA A 43 -8.09 0.95 -7.92
N LEU A 44 -8.65 0.55 -6.78
CA LEU A 44 -8.10 -0.50 -5.91
C LEU A 44 -7.90 -1.82 -6.65
N TYR A 45 -8.87 -2.22 -7.48
CA TYR A 45 -8.78 -3.45 -8.28
C TYR A 45 -7.84 -3.32 -9.49
N THR A 46 -7.78 -2.13 -10.11
CA THR A 46 -7.04 -1.95 -11.36
C THR A 46 -5.56 -1.66 -11.12
N HIS A 47 -5.25 -0.84 -10.12
CA HIS A 47 -3.90 -0.31 -9.90
C HIS A 47 -3.13 -1.03 -8.79
N HIS A 48 -3.82 -1.75 -7.90
CA HIS A 48 -3.21 -2.46 -6.77
C HIS A 48 -2.23 -1.56 -5.98
N PRO A 49 -2.72 -0.48 -5.33
CA PRO A 49 -1.88 0.45 -4.60
C PRO A 49 -1.21 -0.23 -3.39
N ASP A 50 -0.03 0.27 -3.01
CA ASP A 50 0.68 -0.14 -1.78
C ASP A 50 0.18 0.63 -0.55
N LEU A 51 -0.42 1.81 -0.76
CA LEU A 51 -1.01 2.66 0.28
C LEU A 51 -2.19 3.44 -0.30
N VAL A 52 -3.18 3.72 0.54
CA VAL A 52 -4.30 4.61 0.21
C VAL A 52 -4.29 5.82 1.13
N LEU A 53 -4.30 7.01 0.56
CA LEU A 53 -4.67 8.25 1.26
C LEU A 53 -6.16 8.45 1.05
N LEU A 54 -6.93 8.46 2.13
CA LEU A 54 -8.38 8.36 2.08
C LEU A 54 -9.04 9.48 2.87
N ASP A 55 -9.72 10.39 2.20
CA ASP A 55 -10.58 11.32 2.93
C ASP A 55 -11.75 10.57 3.59
N ILE A 56 -12.06 10.96 4.82
CA ILE A 56 -13.23 10.44 5.55
C ILE A 56 -14.52 10.88 4.86
N THR A 57 -14.54 12.12 4.34
CA THR A 57 -15.73 12.72 3.73
C THR A 57 -15.58 12.75 2.22
N ILE A 58 -15.98 11.67 1.56
CA ILE A 58 -15.96 11.56 0.09
C ILE A 58 -17.37 11.45 -0.48
N LYS A 59 -17.51 11.80 -1.75
CA LYS A 59 -18.74 11.60 -2.53
C LYS A 59 -18.91 10.14 -2.94
N GLY A 60 -20.15 9.76 -3.26
CA GLY A 60 -20.49 8.44 -3.79
C GLY A 60 -21.51 7.69 -2.93
N GLN A 61 -21.65 6.39 -3.18
CA GLN A 61 -22.57 5.53 -2.43
C GLN A 61 -22.06 5.18 -1.03
N LYS A 62 -20.74 5.29 -0.82
CA LYS A 62 -20.08 5.00 0.45
C LYS A 62 -19.30 6.21 0.92
N ASP A 63 -19.28 6.45 2.23
CA ASP A 63 -18.33 7.38 2.84
C ASP A 63 -16.90 6.75 2.90
N GLY A 64 -15.91 7.56 3.26
CA GLY A 64 -14.53 7.06 3.36
C GLY A 64 -14.36 5.95 4.40
N ILE A 65 -15.19 5.91 5.44
CA ILE A 65 -15.15 4.87 6.47
C ILE A 65 -15.69 3.54 5.94
N GLU A 66 -16.78 3.58 5.18
CA GLU A 66 -17.34 2.40 4.52
C GLU A 66 -16.41 1.87 3.43
N LEU A 67 -15.73 2.76 2.70
CA LEU A 67 -14.69 2.36 1.75
C LEU A 67 -13.49 1.71 2.46
N ALA A 68 -13.09 2.22 3.63
CA ALA A 68 -12.02 1.61 4.43
C ALA A 68 -12.37 0.19 4.90
N GLN A 69 -13.65 -0.10 5.18
CA GLN A 69 -14.09 -1.48 5.47
C GLN A 69 -13.87 -2.39 4.26
N VAL A 70 -14.24 -1.94 3.06
CA VAL A 70 -13.99 -2.68 1.80
C VAL A 70 -12.50 -2.92 1.59
N ILE A 71 -11.65 -1.90 1.86
CA ILE A 71 -10.19 -2.04 1.77
C ILE A 71 -9.69 -3.13 2.72
N ASN A 72 -10.16 -3.16 3.96
CA ASN A 72 -9.77 -4.17 4.94
C ASN A 72 -10.23 -5.58 4.58
N GLU A 73 -11.45 -5.72 4.08
CA GLU A 73 -12.06 -7.03 3.79
C GLU A 73 -11.51 -7.66 2.51
N HIS A 74 -11.23 -6.84 1.49
CA HIS A 74 -10.95 -7.35 0.15
C HIS A 74 -9.55 -7.04 -0.39
N HIS A 75 -8.92 -5.97 0.10
CA HIS A 75 -7.64 -5.51 -0.46
C HIS A 75 -6.46 -5.65 0.49
N HIS A 76 -6.68 -5.53 1.80
CA HIS A 76 -5.64 -5.60 2.85
C HIS A 76 -4.48 -4.61 2.64
N VAL A 77 -4.76 -3.47 2.01
CA VAL A 77 -3.83 -2.39 1.75
C VAL A 77 -3.84 -1.44 2.95
N PRO A 78 -2.69 -0.97 3.44
CA PRO A 78 -2.66 0.05 4.48
C PRO A 78 -3.27 1.35 3.97
N PHE A 79 -3.99 2.06 4.84
CA PHE A 79 -4.54 3.37 4.51
C PHE A 79 -4.36 4.36 5.64
N ILE A 80 -4.28 5.63 5.26
CA ILE A 80 -4.20 6.79 6.15
C ILE A 80 -5.42 7.66 5.86
N TYR A 81 -6.12 8.07 6.90
CA TYR A 81 -7.20 9.02 6.74
C TYR A 81 -6.67 10.45 6.60
N LEU A 82 -7.24 11.17 5.64
CA LEU A 82 -7.22 12.62 5.57
C LEU A 82 -8.51 13.14 6.22
N THR A 83 -8.45 14.12 7.11
CA THR A 83 -9.63 14.55 7.85
C THR A 83 -9.63 16.04 8.15
N SER A 84 -10.77 16.68 7.97
CA SER A 84 -11.03 18.06 8.43
C SER A 84 -11.79 17.97 9.75
N HIS A 85 -11.12 17.99 10.90
CA HIS A 85 -11.72 18.01 12.25
C HIS A 85 -13.07 17.28 12.32
N SER A 86 -13.04 15.96 12.31
CA SER A 86 -14.26 15.16 12.40
C SER A 86 -14.79 15.18 13.85
N ASP A 87 -16.11 15.16 13.96
CA ASP A 87 -16.77 14.98 15.25
C ASP A 87 -16.37 13.65 15.92
N ARG A 88 -16.61 13.55 17.24
CA ARG A 88 -16.21 12.38 18.03
C ARG A 88 -16.82 11.06 17.50
N GLY A 89 -18.04 11.11 16.97
CA GLY A 89 -18.72 9.93 16.47
C GLY A 89 -18.07 9.39 15.21
N THR A 90 -17.71 10.27 14.27
CA THR A 90 -16.96 9.94 13.05
C THR A 90 -15.60 9.35 13.36
N LEU A 91 -14.86 9.96 14.33
CA LEU A 91 -13.56 9.41 14.74
C LEU A 91 -13.66 8.02 15.38
N GLU A 92 -14.69 7.76 16.20
CA GLU A 92 -14.89 6.43 16.79
C GLU A 92 -15.22 5.37 15.71
N ARG A 93 -16.01 5.71 14.70
CA ARG A 93 -16.27 4.82 13.54
C ARG A 93 -14.97 4.58 12.75
N ALA A 94 -14.22 5.63 12.46
CA ALA A 94 -12.97 5.55 11.71
C ALA A 94 -11.92 4.67 12.42
N LYS A 95 -11.79 4.74 13.75
CA LYS A 95 -10.88 3.88 14.53
C LYS A 95 -11.18 2.39 14.37
N GLN A 96 -12.45 2.01 14.23
CA GLN A 96 -12.84 0.60 14.08
C GLN A 96 -12.29 -0.02 12.79
N THR A 97 -12.01 0.79 11.77
CA THR A 97 -11.40 0.33 10.51
C THR A 97 -9.88 0.14 10.60
N ARG A 98 -9.26 0.41 11.75
CA ARG A 98 -7.82 0.23 12.01
C ARG A 98 -6.91 0.91 10.97
N PRO A 99 -7.05 2.22 10.73
CA PRO A 99 -6.16 2.96 9.83
C PRO A 99 -4.73 2.92 10.34
N ARG A 100 -3.78 3.12 9.45
CA ARG A 100 -2.35 3.24 9.81
C ARG A 100 -1.96 4.62 10.28
N GLY A 101 -2.84 5.60 10.11
CA GLY A 101 -2.64 6.98 10.56
C GLY A 101 -3.82 7.88 10.25
N TYR A 102 -3.71 9.11 10.76
CA TYR A 102 -4.63 10.21 10.50
C TYR A 102 -3.82 11.45 10.20
N ILE A 103 -4.18 12.17 9.16
CA ILE A 103 -3.60 13.47 8.80
C ILE A 103 -4.73 14.50 8.83
N VAL A 104 -4.56 15.52 9.67
CA VAL A 104 -5.56 16.58 9.83
C VAL A 104 -5.30 17.69 8.83
N LYS A 105 -6.30 18.05 8.04
CA LYS A 105 -6.26 19.18 7.09
C LYS A 105 -6.43 20.54 7.82
N PRO A 106 -5.66 21.58 7.46
CA PRO A 106 -4.56 21.59 6.51
C PRO A 106 -3.28 20.96 7.09
N PHE A 107 -2.52 20.23 6.30
CA PHE A 107 -1.28 19.57 6.67
C PHE A 107 -0.09 20.13 5.91
N ARG A 108 1.11 19.84 6.39
CA ARG A 108 2.38 20.17 5.73
C ARG A 108 2.95 18.92 5.07
N ASP A 109 3.74 19.09 4.03
CA ASP A 109 4.39 17.99 3.29
C ASP A 109 5.10 17.00 4.21
N LYS A 110 5.85 17.51 5.21
CA LYS A 110 6.53 16.65 6.18
C LYS A 110 5.61 15.79 7.04
N ASP A 111 4.40 16.27 7.31
CA ASP A 111 3.41 15.52 8.11
C ASP A 111 2.83 14.39 7.24
N LEU A 112 2.63 14.65 5.93
CA LEU A 112 2.23 13.66 4.95
C LEU A 112 3.29 12.57 4.77
N ILE A 113 4.55 12.97 4.53
CA ILE A 113 5.68 12.06 4.32
C ILE A 113 5.89 11.13 5.52
N SER A 114 6.02 11.72 6.72
CA SER A 114 6.28 10.93 7.93
C SER A 114 5.15 9.94 8.22
N SER A 115 3.89 10.33 7.96
CA SER A 115 2.74 9.44 8.13
C SER A 115 2.78 8.28 7.15
N ILE A 116 3.15 8.52 5.88
CA ILE A 116 3.29 7.48 4.85
C ILE A 116 4.40 6.51 5.22
N GLU A 117 5.59 7.01 5.56
CA GLU A 117 6.74 6.16 5.94
C GLU A 117 6.41 5.28 7.15
N ILE A 118 5.81 5.84 8.18
CA ILE A 118 5.39 5.09 9.38
C ILE A 118 4.32 4.05 9.03
N ALA A 119 3.34 4.39 8.19
CA ALA A 119 2.28 3.47 7.81
C ALA A 119 2.82 2.27 7.03
N LEU A 120 3.70 2.50 6.06
CA LEU A 120 4.36 1.44 5.28
C LEU A 120 5.26 0.58 6.16
N TYR A 121 6.04 1.19 7.05
CA TYR A 121 6.89 0.47 8.00
C TYR A 121 6.06 -0.43 8.94
N ASN A 122 5.04 0.12 9.59
CA ASN A 122 4.19 -0.64 10.50
C ASN A 122 3.46 -1.77 9.80
N HIS A 123 3.02 -1.56 8.55
CA HIS A 123 2.40 -2.60 7.76
C HIS A 123 3.38 -3.74 7.49
N SER A 124 4.62 -3.43 7.10
CA SER A 124 5.66 -4.43 6.88
C SER A 124 5.98 -5.24 8.14
N GLU A 125 6.05 -4.58 9.32
CA GLU A 125 6.29 -5.26 10.60
C GLU A 125 5.16 -6.23 10.97
N ASP A 126 3.91 -5.86 10.71
CA ASP A 126 2.77 -6.75 10.94
C ASP A 126 2.79 -7.98 10.02
N LEU A 127 3.26 -7.81 8.79
CA LEU A 127 3.45 -8.93 7.86
C LEU A 127 4.57 -9.88 8.32
N LYS A 128 5.67 -9.35 8.85
CA LYS A 128 6.79 -10.17 9.41
C LYS A 128 6.36 -11.05 10.58
N LYS A 129 5.47 -10.56 11.45
CA LYS A 129 4.97 -11.31 12.61
C LYS A 129 4.17 -12.56 12.24
N ARG A 130 3.83 -12.76 10.96
CA ARG A 130 3.04 -13.91 10.49
C ARG A 130 3.87 -15.15 10.13
N ASN A 131 5.13 -15.27 10.58
CA ASN A 131 6.00 -16.43 10.37
C ASN A 131 5.99 -16.97 8.93
N LEU A 132 6.54 -16.19 8.00
CA LEU A 132 6.63 -16.58 6.60
C LEU A 132 7.83 -17.49 6.36
N ASP A 133 7.73 -18.74 6.82
CA ASP A 133 8.73 -19.75 6.48
C ASP A 133 8.72 -20.03 4.97
N LYS A 134 9.88 -20.41 4.43
CA LYS A 134 10.02 -20.74 3.01
C LYS A 134 9.02 -21.79 2.53
N SER A 135 8.68 -22.75 3.39
CA SER A 135 7.68 -23.80 3.10
C SER A 135 6.28 -23.20 2.85
N VAL A 136 5.90 -22.15 3.59
CA VAL A 136 4.61 -21.45 3.41
C VAL A 136 4.61 -20.71 2.08
N VAL A 137 5.71 -20.02 1.76
CA VAL A 137 5.84 -19.31 0.47
C VAL A 137 5.83 -20.29 -0.70
N ASP A 138 6.55 -21.40 -0.58
CA ASP A 138 6.63 -22.43 -1.62
C ASP A 138 5.28 -23.13 -1.84
N SER A 139 4.46 -23.30 -0.79
CA SER A 139 3.11 -23.89 -0.92
C SER A 139 2.13 -23.02 -1.70
N ALA A 140 2.34 -21.70 -1.70
CA ALA A 140 1.54 -20.74 -2.46
C ALA A 140 1.99 -20.61 -3.93
N ALA A 141 3.17 -21.15 -4.27
CA ALA A 141 3.80 -21.01 -5.59
C ALA A 141 3.58 -22.26 -6.46
N THR A 142 3.57 -22.08 -7.79
CA THR A 142 3.52 -23.22 -8.74
C THR A 142 4.80 -24.01 -8.81
N ALA A 143 5.91 -23.43 -8.35
CA ALA A 143 7.21 -24.08 -8.21
C ALA A 143 7.98 -23.42 -7.05
N PRO A 144 8.81 -24.18 -6.32
CA PRO A 144 9.57 -23.64 -5.19
C PRO A 144 10.43 -22.43 -5.57
N LEU A 145 10.51 -21.46 -4.67
CA LEU A 145 11.40 -20.31 -4.82
C LEU A 145 12.84 -20.78 -4.54
N SER A 146 13.80 -20.29 -5.33
CA SER A 146 15.21 -20.42 -4.96
C SER A 146 15.49 -19.63 -3.67
N GLU A 147 16.58 -19.92 -2.98
CA GLU A 147 16.95 -19.20 -1.75
C GLU A 147 17.00 -17.68 -1.94
N LEU A 148 17.54 -17.23 -3.08
CA LEU A 148 17.62 -15.82 -3.35
C LEU A 148 16.25 -15.22 -3.71
N GLU A 149 15.40 -15.92 -4.45
CA GLU A 149 14.02 -15.50 -4.72
C GLU A 149 13.21 -15.41 -3.41
N TYR A 150 13.33 -16.40 -2.53
CA TYR A 150 12.71 -16.35 -1.21
C TYR A 150 13.17 -15.14 -0.39
N HIS A 151 14.48 -14.91 -0.33
CA HIS A 151 14.99 -13.74 0.39
C HIS A 151 14.56 -12.41 -0.23
N VAL A 152 14.48 -12.31 -1.56
CA VAL A 152 13.93 -11.14 -2.25
C VAL A 152 12.45 -10.99 -1.95
N PHE A 153 11.69 -12.10 -1.89
CA PHE A 153 10.28 -12.07 -1.48
C PHE A 153 10.10 -11.56 -0.04
N ILE A 154 10.91 -12.03 0.90
CA ILE A 154 10.88 -11.51 2.28
C ILE A 154 11.20 -10.01 2.32
N ASP A 155 12.18 -9.55 1.55
CA ASP A 155 12.48 -8.12 1.45
C ASP A 155 11.30 -7.30 0.86
N LEU A 156 10.53 -7.89 -0.07
CA LEU A 156 9.29 -7.30 -0.54
C LEU A 156 8.25 -7.21 0.58
N VAL A 157 8.05 -8.26 1.35
CA VAL A 157 7.15 -8.28 2.52
C VAL A 157 7.59 -7.23 3.55
N ASP A 158 8.91 -7.07 3.74
CA ASP A 158 9.50 -6.05 4.59
C ASP A 158 9.30 -4.59 4.09
N GLY A 159 8.61 -4.41 2.97
CA GLY A 159 8.34 -3.08 2.43
C GLY A 159 9.54 -2.42 1.73
N LEU A 160 10.64 -3.13 1.50
CA LEU A 160 11.82 -2.55 0.83
C LEU A 160 11.56 -2.34 -0.65
N ASN A 161 11.95 -1.19 -1.20
CA ASN A 161 11.92 -0.95 -2.63
C ASN A 161 13.08 -1.66 -3.35
N ASN A 162 13.04 -1.77 -4.70
CA ASN A 162 14.04 -2.51 -5.48
C ASN A 162 15.46 -1.97 -5.28
N ARG A 163 15.62 -0.67 -5.04
CA ARG A 163 16.93 -0.08 -4.77
C ARG A 163 17.47 -0.53 -3.42
N GLN A 164 16.65 -0.48 -2.39
CA GLN A 164 16.98 -0.96 -1.04
C GLN A 164 17.28 -2.47 -1.03
N ILE A 165 16.49 -3.26 -1.77
CA ILE A 165 16.75 -4.70 -1.95
C ILE A 165 18.08 -4.93 -2.68
N ALA A 166 18.35 -4.16 -3.73
CA ALA A 166 19.59 -4.25 -4.50
C ALA A 166 20.81 -3.97 -3.61
N GLU A 167 20.78 -2.91 -2.82
CA GLU A 167 21.80 -2.56 -1.84
C GLU A 167 21.96 -3.67 -0.78
N LYS A 168 20.86 -4.10 -0.15
CA LYS A 168 20.86 -5.15 0.88
C LYS A 168 21.39 -6.50 0.38
N ARG A 169 21.13 -6.85 -0.87
CA ARG A 169 21.52 -8.13 -1.48
C ARG A 169 22.80 -8.05 -2.32
N PHE A 170 23.45 -6.90 -2.39
CA PHE A 170 24.65 -6.66 -3.20
C PHE A 170 24.44 -7.03 -4.67
N LYS A 171 23.31 -6.61 -5.26
CA LYS A 171 22.92 -6.85 -6.65
C LYS A 171 22.59 -5.55 -7.37
N SER A 172 22.52 -5.60 -8.71
CA SER A 172 21.98 -4.48 -9.47
C SER A 172 20.45 -4.40 -9.35
N VAL A 173 19.89 -3.20 -9.47
CA VAL A 173 18.42 -3.00 -9.49
C VAL A 173 17.75 -3.83 -10.60
N ASN A 174 18.40 -3.93 -11.78
CA ASN A 174 17.90 -4.75 -12.89
C ASN A 174 17.87 -6.25 -12.55
N THR A 175 18.86 -6.72 -11.80
CA THR A 175 18.89 -8.10 -11.30
C THR A 175 17.72 -8.34 -10.35
N ILE A 176 17.46 -7.43 -9.42
CA ILE A 176 16.32 -7.53 -8.49
C ILE A 176 14.98 -7.53 -9.25
N LYS A 177 14.79 -6.63 -10.22
CA LYS A 177 13.58 -6.64 -11.07
C LYS A 177 13.36 -8.00 -11.76
N THR A 178 14.43 -8.66 -12.20
CA THR A 178 14.34 -9.99 -12.81
C THR A 178 13.89 -11.05 -11.80
N TYR A 179 14.40 -11.01 -10.56
CA TYR A 179 13.94 -11.93 -9.50
C TYR A 179 12.50 -11.69 -9.12
N ILE A 180 12.10 -10.43 -8.97
CA ILE A 180 10.71 -10.05 -8.66
C ILE A 180 9.75 -10.58 -9.74
N LYS A 181 10.09 -10.41 -11.02
CA LYS A 181 9.30 -10.96 -12.12
C LYS A 181 9.14 -12.48 -12.00
N ARG A 182 10.23 -13.22 -11.74
CA ARG A 182 10.19 -14.68 -11.57
C ARG A 182 9.34 -15.09 -10.36
N ILE A 183 9.42 -14.35 -9.27
CA ILE A 183 8.59 -14.57 -8.07
C ILE A 183 7.11 -14.39 -8.43
N PHE A 184 6.76 -13.31 -9.13
CA PHE A 184 5.38 -13.07 -9.55
C PHE A 184 4.87 -14.16 -10.51
N ASP A 185 5.70 -14.60 -11.46
CA ASP A 185 5.36 -15.70 -12.37
C ASP A 185 5.08 -16.99 -11.58
N LYS A 186 5.94 -17.34 -10.60
CA LYS A 186 5.76 -18.54 -9.76
C LYS A 186 4.55 -18.43 -8.82
N LEU A 187 4.28 -17.25 -8.29
CA LEU A 187 3.11 -16.98 -7.46
C LEU A 187 1.84 -16.74 -8.28
N GLN A 188 1.92 -16.69 -9.62
CA GLN A 188 0.76 -16.41 -10.50
C GLN A 188 0.07 -15.08 -10.13
N VAL A 189 0.86 -14.03 -9.96
CA VAL A 189 0.41 -12.67 -9.62
C VAL A 189 1.11 -11.66 -10.52
N HIS A 190 0.59 -10.43 -10.56
CA HIS A 190 1.10 -9.41 -11.50
C HIS A 190 1.76 -8.21 -10.80
N ASP A 191 1.62 -8.11 -9.49
CA ASP A 191 2.09 -6.98 -8.69
C ASP A 191 2.51 -7.41 -7.28
N ARG A 192 3.17 -6.49 -6.59
CA ARG A 192 3.73 -6.67 -5.26
C ARG A 192 2.67 -6.97 -4.20
N VAL A 193 1.58 -6.19 -4.21
CA VAL A 193 0.52 -6.32 -3.20
C VAL A 193 -0.15 -7.69 -3.31
N SER A 194 -0.45 -8.10 -4.54
CA SER A 194 -1.02 -9.42 -4.81
C SER A 194 -0.08 -10.55 -4.40
N ALA A 195 1.25 -10.39 -4.59
CA ALA A 195 2.25 -11.39 -4.18
C ALA A 195 2.27 -11.56 -2.65
N VAL A 196 2.34 -10.46 -1.92
CA VAL A 196 2.32 -10.46 -0.45
C VAL A 196 1.00 -11.02 0.06
N ARG A 197 -0.13 -10.52 -0.46
CA ARG A 197 -1.47 -10.96 -0.07
C ARG A 197 -1.68 -12.46 -0.26
N LYS A 198 -1.25 -13.01 -1.39
CA LYS A 198 -1.41 -14.44 -1.70
C LYS A 198 -0.71 -15.36 -0.70
N VAL A 199 0.42 -14.93 -0.14
CA VAL A 199 1.21 -15.75 0.78
C VAL A 199 0.84 -15.50 2.25
N VAL A 200 0.56 -14.25 2.60
CA VAL A 200 0.38 -13.83 4.00
C VAL A 200 -1.05 -14.02 4.50
N PHE A 201 -2.02 -13.99 3.59
CA PHE A 201 -3.46 -14.02 3.92
C PHE A 201 -4.18 -15.28 3.37
N GLN A 202 -3.43 -16.36 3.15
CA GLN A 202 -4.00 -17.67 2.85
C GLN A 202 -4.80 -18.23 4.01
#